data_e1b02c6e85d9a05358692ed6d604b2f1
#
_entry.id   e1b02c6e85d9a05358692ed6d604b2f1
#
_cell.length_a   1.000
_cell.length_b   1.000
_cell.length_c   1.000
_cell.angle_alpha   90.00
_cell.angle_beta   90.00
_cell.angle_gamma   90.00
#
_symmetry.space_group_name_H-M   'P 1'
#
loop_
_entity.id
_entity.type
_entity.pdbx_description
1 polymer ?
#
loop_
_entity_poly.entity_id
_entity_poly.type
_entity_poly.pdbx_seq_one_letter_code
_entity_poly.pdbx_strand_id
1 'polypeptide(L)'
;MLYVLDEPSIGLHQRDNDRLLDTLRRLRDLGNTLIVVEHDEDTMRAADWIVDVGPGAGIHGGRILYSGPAAGIVDCPDSITGQYLSGRRRIPLPKQRCSGSGKLLTVRGAAENNLQNIDVSFRLGCFNCVTGVSGSGKSSLVNAILYKRLARDLNHAQTRPGKHAGLEGLEHLDKVIAIDQSPIGRSPRSNPATYTGVFNDIRELYASTADAKMRGYTAGRFSFNVKGGRCEACQGDGILKVEMNFLPDIYVPCEVCGGKRYNRETLARSEV
;
A
#
# COMPACT_ATOMS: atom_id res chain seq x y z
N MET A 1 17.81 21.22 13.18
CA MET A 1 16.41 20.97 12.75
C MET A 1 16.06 19.51 13.03
N LEU A 2 14.76 19.16 13.09
CA LEU A 2 14.27 17.78 13.17
C LEU A 2 13.61 17.40 11.84
N TYR A 3 14.05 16.31 11.26
CA TYR A 3 13.43 15.68 10.08
C TYR A 3 12.72 14.40 10.50
N VAL A 4 11.49 14.21 10.02
CA VAL A 4 10.72 12.97 10.20
C VAL A 4 10.43 12.42 8.82
N LEU A 5 10.91 11.21 8.54
CA LEU A 5 10.81 10.54 7.25
C LEU A 5 10.12 9.19 7.44
N ASP A 6 9.13 8.92 6.61
CA ASP A 6 8.38 7.67 6.63
C ASP A 6 8.70 6.86 5.37
N GLU A 7 9.34 5.70 5.55
CA GLU A 7 9.77 4.76 4.50
C GLU A 7 10.46 5.43 3.27
N PRO A 8 11.50 6.27 3.48
CA PRO A 8 12.11 7.00 2.37
C PRO A 8 12.83 6.09 1.35
N SER A 9 13.14 4.84 1.70
CA SER A 9 13.77 3.86 0.80
C SER A 9 12.77 3.17 -0.14
N ILE A 10 11.46 3.38 0.03
CA ILE A 10 10.44 2.65 -0.72
C ILE A 10 10.62 2.79 -2.24
N GLY A 11 10.65 1.66 -2.95
CA GLY A 11 10.81 1.63 -4.40
C GLY A 11 12.22 1.93 -4.92
N LEU A 12 13.19 2.20 -4.05
CA LEU A 12 14.59 2.36 -4.44
C LEU A 12 15.25 1.01 -4.71
N HIS A 13 16.18 1.01 -5.65
CA HIS A 13 17.13 -0.09 -5.82
C HIS A 13 18.24 0.05 -4.76
N GLN A 14 18.85 -1.06 -4.33
CA GLN A 14 19.90 -1.06 -3.29
C GLN A 14 21.04 -0.07 -3.59
N ARG A 15 21.47 0.06 -4.85
CA ARG A 15 22.43 1.09 -5.27
C ARG A 15 21.98 2.52 -5.00
N ASP A 16 20.69 2.79 -5.13
CA ASP A 16 20.14 4.12 -4.91
C ASP A 16 19.94 4.37 -3.40
N ASN A 17 19.74 3.31 -2.62
CA ASN A 17 19.67 3.35 -1.16
C ASN A 17 20.97 3.83 -0.53
N ASP A 18 22.14 3.42 -1.04
CA ASP A 18 23.44 3.93 -0.59
C ASP A 18 23.52 5.46 -0.66
N ARG A 19 23.02 6.05 -1.75
CA ARG A 19 22.99 7.51 -1.92
C ARG A 19 22.02 8.20 -0.93
N LEU A 20 20.90 7.58 -0.66
CA LEU A 20 19.97 8.03 0.36
C LEU A 20 20.64 8.04 1.73
N LEU A 21 21.29 6.94 2.12
CA LEU A 21 22.01 6.81 3.39
C LEU A 21 23.12 7.86 3.53
N ASP A 22 23.89 8.10 2.47
CA ASP A 22 24.92 9.15 2.48
C ASP A 22 24.31 10.54 2.66
N THR A 23 23.14 10.78 2.07
CA THR A 23 22.45 12.07 2.24
C THR A 23 21.92 12.22 3.68
N LEU A 24 21.34 11.17 4.26
CA LEU A 24 20.86 11.16 5.64
C LEU A 24 22.02 11.38 6.62
N ARG A 25 23.15 10.69 6.43
CA ARG A 25 24.36 10.88 7.24
C ARG A 25 24.87 12.33 7.17
N ARG A 26 24.95 12.93 5.98
CA ARG A 26 25.35 14.35 5.81
C ARG A 26 24.41 15.29 6.53
N LEU A 27 23.09 15.06 6.45
CA LEU A 27 22.12 15.88 7.18
C LEU A 27 22.32 15.78 8.70
N ARG A 28 22.58 14.59 9.24
CA ARG A 28 22.93 14.38 10.64
C ARG A 28 24.20 15.13 11.01
N ASP A 29 25.26 14.98 10.22
CA ASP A 29 26.58 15.56 10.50
C ASP A 29 26.59 17.11 10.46
N LEU A 30 25.58 17.71 9.80
CA LEU A 30 25.28 19.13 9.88
C LEU A 30 24.59 19.56 11.20
N GLY A 31 24.47 18.66 12.19
CA GLY A 31 23.86 18.94 13.49
C GLY A 31 22.33 18.83 13.51
N ASN A 32 21.74 18.15 12.53
CA ASN A 32 20.30 17.88 12.53
C ASN A 32 19.98 16.56 13.24
N THR A 33 18.72 16.43 13.68
CA THR A 33 18.16 15.19 14.18
C THR A 33 17.25 14.59 13.10
N LEU A 34 17.39 13.29 12.85
CA LEU A 34 16.55 12.55 11.90
C LEU A 34 15.81 11.44 12.64
N ILE A 35 14.51 11.34 12.42
CA ILE A 35 13.68 10.20 12.81
C ILE A 35 13.20 9.56 11.51
N VAL A 36 13.54 8.29 11.32
CA VAL A 36 13.23 7.57 10.09
C VAL A 36 12.48 6.30 10.46
N VAL A 37 11.29 6.11 9.87
CA VAL A 37 10.57 4.83 9.93
C VAL A 37 11.07 4.01 8.75
N GLU A 38 11.63 2.84 9.00
CA GLU A 38 12.26 2.01 7.97
C GLU A 38 12.19 0.52 8.25
N HIS A 39 12.24 -0.26 7.16
CA HIS A 39 12.26 -1.72 7.18
C HIS A 39 13.49 -2.28 6.47
N ASP A 40 14.28 -1.43 5.82
CA ASP A 40 15.50 -1.81 5.12
C ASP A 40 16.64 -2.08 6.09
N GLU A 41 17.32 -3.23 5.90
CA GLU A 41 18.40 -3.69 6.78
C GLU A 41 19.58 -2.72 6.80
N ASP A 42 19.98 -2.19 5.62
CA ASP A 42 21.14 -1.31 5.51
C ASP A 42 20.89 0.02 6.22
N THR A 43 19.65 0.52 6.11
CA THR A 43 19.22 1.74 6.82
C THR A 43 19.20 1.54 8.33
N MET A 44 18.66 0.42 8.81
CA MET A 44 18.66 0.09 10.23
C MET A 44 20.09 -0.04 10.80
N ARG A 45 20.98 -0.69 10.06
CA ARG A 45 22.40 -0.82 10.46
C ARG A 45 23.17 0.50 10.43
N ALA A 46 22.75 1.44 9.58
CA ALA A 46 23.37 2.75 9.47
C ALA A 46 22.90 3.75 10.54
N ALA A 47 21.83 3.44 11.27
CA ALA A 47 21.28 4.29 12.31
C ALA A 47 22.20 4.31 13.55
N ASP A 48 22.25 5.43 14.25
CA ASP A 48 22.94 5.56 15.52
C ASP A 48 22.12 4.94 16.68
N TRP A 49 20.80 5.05 16.58
CA TRP A 49 19.85 4.61 17.59
C TRP A 49 18.64 3.94 16.94
N ILE A 50 18.17 2.83 17.51
CA ILE A 50 16.96 2.12 17.06
C ILE A 50 15.94 2.08 18.19
N VAL A 51 14.70 2.33 17.84
CA VAL A 51 13.51 2.06 18.65
C VAL A 51 12.70 0.98 17.93
N ASP A 52 12.62 -0.21 18.49
CA ASP A 52 11.85 -1.33 17.92
C ASP A 52 10.51 -1.46 18.63
N VAL A 53 9.43 -1.43 17.84
CA VAL A 53 8.05 -1.44 18.33
C VAL A 53 7.38 -2.74 17.92
N GLY A 54 6.79 -3.45 18.88
CA GLY A 54 6.17 -4.76 18.65
C GLY A 54 5.28 -5.20 19.80
N PRO A 55 5.17 -6.55 20.06
CA PRO A 55 5.68 -7.65 19.21
C PRO A 55 4.85 -7.94 17.96
N GLY A 56 3.59 -7.49 17.89
CA GLY A 56 2.68 -7.72 16.78
C GLY A 56 2.04 -6.44 16.27
N ALA A 57 0.96 -6.58 15.51
CA ALA A 57 0.20 -5.46 14.96
C ALA A 57 -1.11 -5.23 15.72
N GLY A 58 -1.68 -4.02 15.61
CA GLY A 58 -2.95 -3.66 16.25
C GLY A 58 -2.92 -3.81 17.76
N ILE A 59 -3.90 -4.47 18.34
CA ILE A 59 -4.02 -4.69 19.80
C ILE A 59 -2.88 -5.53 20.40
N HIS A 60 -2.13 -6.24 19.58
CA HIS A 60 -1.00 -7.08 19.98
C HIS A 60 0.36 -6.37 19.85
N GLY A 61 0.35 -5.12 19.44
CA GLY A 61 1.53 -4.28 19.24
C GLY A 61 1.63 -3.13 20.23
N GLY A 62 2.35 -2.09 19.84
CA GLY A 62 2.43 -0.81 20.55
C GLY A 62 3.33 -0.82 21.80
N ARG A 63 4.19 -1.83 21.96
CA ARG A 63 5.19 -1.91 23.04
C ARG A 63 6.58 -1.66 22.48
N ILE A 64 7.42 -0.98 23.24
CA ILE A 64 8.85 -0.86 22.92
C ILE A 64 9.52 -2.16 23.35
N LEU A 65 10.10 -2.89 22.39
CA LEU A 65 10.86 -4.11 22.62
C LEU A 65 12.34 -3.82 22.81
N TYR A 66 12.84 -2.81 22.09
CA TYR A 66 14.23 -2.36 22.19
C TYR A 66 14.28 -0.84 22.01
N SER A 67 15.15 -0.18 22.75
CA SER A 67 15.51 1.22 22.55
C SER A 67 16.97 1.41 22.96
N GLY A 68 17.85 1.65 21.97
CA GLY A 68 19.28 1.72 22.23
C GLY A 68 20.11 1.88 20.96
N PRO A 69 21.46 1.85 21.07
CA PRO A 69 22.36 1.87 19.92
C PRO A 69 22.04 0.75 18.94
N ALA A 70 22.14 1.01 17.64
CA ALA A 70 21.75 0.06 16.59
C ALA A 70 22.46 -1.31 16.72
N ALA A 71 23.70 -1.33 17.16
CA ALA A 71 24.46 -2.58 17.36
C ALA A 71 23.85 -3.51 18.42
N GLY A 72 23.17 -2.98 19.44
CA GLY A 72 22.64 -3.78 20.55
C GLY A 72 21.33 -4.52 20.26
N ILE A 73 20.60 -4.16 19.20
CA ILE A 73 19.32 -4.80 18.88
C ILE A 73 19.48 -6.29 18.58
N VAL A 74 20.63 -6.70 18.04
CA VAL A 74 20.92 -8.09 17.69
C VAL A 74 20.95 -9.02 18.90
N ASP A 75 21.18 -8.49 20.09
CA ASP A 75 21.21 -9.25 21.34
C ASP A 75 19.86 -9.30 22.04
N CYS A 76 18.87 -8.52 21.59
CA CYS A 76 17.53 -8.51 22.15
C CYS A 76 16.76 -9.78 21.71
N PRO A 77 16.39 -10.70 22.64
CA PRO A 77 15.71 -11.95 22.28
C PRO A 77 14.27 -11.72 21.82
N ASP A 78 13.60 -10.69 22.34
CA ASP A 78 12.18 -10.41 22.08
C ASP A 78 11.99 -9.62 20.79
N SER A 79 13.05 -8.99 20.27
CA SER A 79 13.01 -8.25 19.01
C SER A 79 13.03 -9.19 17.80
N ILE A 80 11.93 -9.22 17.04
CA ILE A 80 11.86 -9.93 15.76
C ILE A 80 12.88 -9.32 14.79
N THR A 81 12.95 -7.99 14.74
CA THR A 81 13.93 -7.24 13.95
C THR A 81 15.36 -7.67 14.31
N GLY A 82 15.70 -7.74 15.59
CA GLY A 82 17.00 -8.19 16.07
C GLY A 82 17.31 -9.64 15.72
N GLN A 83 16.31 -10.52 15.72
CA GLN A 83 16.46 -11.91 15.27
C GLN A 83 16.83 -12.01 13.78
N TYR A 84 16.24 -11.18 12.92
CA TYR A 84 16.60 -11.14 11.50
C TYR A 84 17.97 -10.49 11.28
N LEU A 85 18.24 -9.35 11.89
CA LEU A 85 19.52 -8.65 11.76
C LEU A 85 20.71 -9.48 12.26
N SER A 86 20.51 -10.32 13.28
CA SER A 86 21.53 -11.26 13.80
C SER A 86 21.66 -12.53 12.95
N GLY A 87 20.75 -12.79 12.01
CA GLY A 87 20.70 -14.04 11.25
C GLY A 87 20.16 -15.25 12.04
N ARG A 88 19.78 -15.09 13.32
CA ARG A 88 19.12 -16.16 14.12
C ARG A 88 17.81 -16.60 13.45
N ARG A 89 17.11 -15.65 12.85
CA ARG A 89 15.93 -15.90 12.01
C ARG A 89 16.23 -15.44 10.59
N ARG A 90 15.82 -16.25 9.61
CA ARG A 90 16.00 -15.93 8.19
C ARG A 90 14.90 -16.57 7.35
N ILE A 91 14.61 -15.99 6.20
CA ILE A 91 13.77 -16.60 5.18
C ILE A 91 14.63 -17.63 4.44
N PRO A 92 14.30 -18.93 4.51
CA PRO A 92 15.11 -19.95 3.88
C PRO A 92 15.02 -19.85 2.36
N LEU A 93 16.15 -19.96 1.67
CA LEU A 93 16.16 -20.13 0.22
C LEU A 93 15.65 -21.53 -0.12
N PRO A 94 14.71 -21.67 -1.07
CA PRO A 94 14.23 -22.98 -1.49
C PRO A 94 15.36 -23.78 -2.14
N LYS A 95 15.53 -25.03 -1.71
CA LYS A 95 16.54 -25.94 -2.28
C LYS A 95 16.28 -26.25 -3.75
N GLN A 96 15.02 -26.28 -4.15
CA GLN A 96 14.61 -26.53 -5.53
C GLN A 96 13.66 -25.41 -5.96
N ARG A 97 13.91 -24.83 -7.14
CA ARG A 97 13.05 -23.81 -7.73
C ARG A 97 11.92 -24.47 -8.51
N CYS A 98 10.74 -23.79 -8.56
CA CYS A 98 9.63 -24.23 -9.37
C CYS A 98 10.02 -24.22 -10.85
N SER A 99 9.77 -25.32 -11.56
CA SER A 99 10.01 -25.43 -13.00
C SER A 99 8.93 -24.74 -13.84
N GLY A 100 7.78 -24.44 -13.23
CA GLY A 100 6.61 -23.88 -13.91
C GLY A 100 5.87 -24.90 -14.77
N SER A 101 4.99 -24.40 -15.63
CA SER A 101 4.16 -25.21 -16.54
C SER A 101 4.87 -25.57 -17.86
N GLY A 102 6.09 -25.12 -18.08
CA GLY A 102 6.79 -25.19 -19.37
C GLY A 102 6.32 -24.17 -20.42
N LYS A 103 5.23 -23.43 -20.14
CA LYS A 103 4.66 -22.40 -21.00
C LYS A 103 5.30 -21.04 -20.72
N LEU A 104 5.33 -20.19 -21.74
CA LEU A 104 5.93 -18.84 -21.66
C LEU A 104 4.90 -17.80 -22.08
N LEU A 105 5.00 -16.62 -21.45
CA LEU A 105 4.38 -15.40 -21.90
C LEU A 105 5.48 -14.48 -22.38
N THR A 106 5.51 -14.15 -23.67
CA THR A 106 6.63 -13.40 -24.27
C THR A 106 6.17 -12.07 -24.84
N VAL A 107 6.73 -10.99 -24.37
CA VAL A 107 6.63 -9.66 -24.98
C VAL A 107 7.71 -9.56 -26.05
N ARG A 108 7.32 -9.27 -27.28
CA ARG A 108 8.22 -9.07 -28.43
C ARG A 108 8.39 -7.59 -28.73
N GLY A 109 9.63 -7.20 -29.00
CA GLY A 109 9.95 -5.88 -29.48
C GLY A 109 9.50 -4.75 -28.55
N ALA A 110 9.69 -4.89 -27.25
CA ALA A 110 9.31 -3.86 -26.28
C ALA A 110 10.19 -2.61 -26.47
N ALA A 111 9.55 -1.48 -26.85
CA ALA A 111 10.21 -0.24 -27.23
C ALA A 111 9.57 1.02 -26.62
N GLU A 112 8.87 0.88 -25.50
CA GLU A 112 8.28 2.01 -24.79
C GLU A 112 9.31 2.71 -23.90
N ASN A 113 9.32 4.04 -23.93
CA ASN A 113 10.27 4.91 -23.23
C ASN A 113 11.73 4.55 -23.53
N ASN A 114 12.49 4.06 -22.55
CA ASN A 114 13.90 3.72 -22.67
C ASN A 114 14.18 2.26 -23.07
N LEU A 115 13.15 1.47 -23.36
CA LEU A 115 13.32 0.08 -23.79
C LEU A 115 13.86 0.01 -25.21
N GLN A 116 14.88 -0.82 -25.42
CA GLN A 116 15.69 -0.90 -26.65
C GLN A 116 15.21 -2.02 -27.59
N ASN A 117 13.89 -2.08 -27.87
CA ASN A 117 13.30 -3.11 -28.74
C ASN A 117 13.63 -4.54 -28.25
N ILE A 118 13.43 -4.80 -26.97
CA ILE A 118 13.80 -6.05 -26.32
C ILE A 118 12.69 -7.09 -26.35
N ASP A 119 13.08 -8.36 -26.41
CA ASP A 119 12.18 -9.51 -26.19
C ASP A 119 12.33 -10.01 -24.76
N VAL A 120 11.21 -10.21 -24.06
CA VAL A 120 11.22 -10.67 -22.68
C VAL A 120 10.19 -11.77 -22.47
N SER A 121 10.64 -12.93 -21.96
CA SER A 121 9.79 -14.08 -21.66
C SER A 121 9.62 -14.28 -20.17
N PHE A 122 8.38 -14.48 -19.74
CA PHE A 122 7.99 -14.84 -18.38
C PHE A 122 7.54 -16.30 -18.34
N ARG A 123 8.05 -17.08 -17.39
CA ARG A 123 7.65 -18.47 -17.20
C ARG A 123 6.29 -18.55 -16.50
N LEU A 124 5.31 -19.20 -17.10
CA LEU A 124 4.00 -19.40 -16.49
C LEU A 124 4.05 -20.50 -15.42
N GLY A 125 3.24 -20.30 -14.35
CA GLY A 125 3.28 -21.16 -13.17
C GLY A 125 4.50 -20.96 -12.28
N CYS A 126 5.25 -19.84 -12.47
CA CYS A 126 6.41 -19.47 -11.67
C CYS A 126 6.20 -18.09 -11.02
N PHE A 127 6.92 -17.86 -9.94
CA PHE A 127 7.14 -16.51 -9.43
C PHE A 127 8.26 -15.84 -10.23
N ASN A 128 7.91 -14.85 -11.04
CA ASN A 128 8.85 -14.08 -11.85
C ASN A 128 9.13 -12.74 -11.16
N CYS A 129 10.39 -12.35 -11.06
CA CYS A 129 10.80 -11.08 -10.49
C CYS A 129 11.49 -10.23 -11.59
N VAL A 130 11.04 -8.97 -11.75
CA VAL A 130 11.66 -7.98 -12.63
C VAL A 130 12.43 -7.00 -11.77
N THR A 131 13.74 -6.99 -11.90
CA THR A 131 14.64 -6.17 -11.08
C THR A 131 15.52 -5.26 -11.95
N GLY A 132 16.17 -4.31 -11.32
CA GLY A 132 17.09 -3.36 -11.97
C GLY A 132 17.04 -1.99 -11.28
N VAL A 133 18.02 -1.14 -11.56
CA VAL A 133 18.12 0.20 -10.96
C VAL A 133 16.89 1.08 -11.24
N SER A 134 16.69 2.11 -10.45
CA SER A 134 15.61 3.07 -10.68
C SER A 134 15.74 3.70 -12.07
N GLY A 135 14.62 3.84 -12.80
CA GLY A 135 14.61 4.35 -14.16
C GLY A 135 15.07 3.36 -15.25
N SER A 136 15.43 2.10 -14.95
CA SER A 136 15.89 1.12 -15.94
C SER A 136 14.83 0.62 -16.95
N GLY A 137 13.55 0.96 -16.77
CA GLY A 137 12.47 0.58 -17.67
C GLY A 137 11.55 -0.54 -17.16
N LYS A 138 11.71 -1.00 -15.91
CA LYS A 138 10.85 -2.04 -15.30
C LYS A 138 9.36 -1.72 -15.42
N SER A 139 8.95 -0.53 -15.01
CA SER A 139 7.56 -0.08 -15.09
C SER A 139 7.08 0.13 -16.53
N SER A 140 7.98 0.49 -17.45
CA SER A 140 7.68 0.57 -18.89
C SER A 140 7.35 -0.81 -19.45
N LEU A 141 8.14 -1.83 -19.10
CA LEU A 141 7.92 -3.21 -19.52
C LEU A 141 6.65 -3.80 -18.88
N VAL A 142 6.56 -3.74 -17.55
CA VAL A 142 5.52 -4.46 -16.80
C VAL A 142 4.19 -3.69 -16.83
N ASN A 143 4.18 -2.40 -16.45
CA ASN A 143 2.93 -1.66 -16.29
C ASN A 143 2.46 -1.04 -17.61
N ALA A 144 3.37 -0.41 -18.38
CA ALA A 144 2.98 0.29 -19.60
C ALA A 144 2.72 -0.66 -20.77
N ILE A 145 3.44 -1.75 -20.91
CA ILE A 145 3.26 -2.71 -22.01
C ILE A 145 2.46 -3.93 -21.53
N LEU A 146 3.08 -4.80 -20.70
CA LEU A 146 2.55 -6.11 -20.37
C LEU A 146 1.17 -6.05 -19.73
N TYR A 147 1.04 -5.33 -18.61
CA TYR A 147 -0.23 -5.21 -17.90
C TYR A 147 -1.33 -4.61 -18.78
N LYS A 148 -1.07 -3.48 -19.43
CA LYS A 148 -2.07 -2.83 -20.28
C LYS A 148 -2.48 -3.69 -21.47
N ARG A 149 -1.54 -4.47 -22.03
CA ARG A 149 -1.84 -5.42 -23.11
C ARG A 149 -2.74 -6.54 -22.62
N LEU A 150 -2.39 -7.17 -21.49
CA LEU A 150 -3.19 -8.23 -20.87
C LEU A 150 -4.56 -7.72 -20.41
N ALA A 151 -4.63 -6.55 -19.78
CA ALA A 151 -5.89 -5.96 -19.34
C ALA A 151 -6.85 -5.67 -20.50
N ARG A 152 -6.31 -5.21 -21.65
CA ARG A 152 -7.10 -4.99 -22.86
C ARG A 152 -7.62 -6.31 -23.43
N ASP A 153 -6.75 -7.30 -23.57
CA ASP A 153 -7.07 -8.52 -24.31
C ASP A 153 -7.85 -9.56 -23.47
N LEU A 154 -7.61 -9.63 -22.15
CA LEU A 154 -8.28 -10.58 -21.25
C LEU A 154 -9.43 -9.96 -20.44
N ASN A 155 -9.25 -8.73 -19.95
CA ASN A 155 -10.24 -8.08 -19.09
C ASN A 155 -11.10 -7.04 -19.85
N HIS A 156 -10.95 -6.92 -21.18
CA HIS A 156 -11.66 -5.96 -22.05
C HIS A 156 -11.53 -4.48 -21.58
N ALA A 157 -10.41 -4.17 -20.88
CA ALA A 157 -10.19 -2.82 -20.40
C ALA A 157 -9.83 -1.86 -21.55
N GLN A 158 -10.33 -0.64 -21.47
CA GLN A 158 -10.06 0.42 -22.45
C GLN A 158 -8.68 1.06 -22.21
N THR A 159 -7.60 0.25 -22.32
CA THR A 159 -6.23 0.69 -22.11
C THR A 159 -5.42 0.63 -23.39
N ARG A 160 -4.50 1.60 -23.56
CA ARG A 160 -3.57 1.61 -24.71
C ARG A 160 -2.20 1.09 -24.21
N PRO A 161 -1.77 -0.09 -24.68
CA PRO A 161 -0.44 -0.60 -24.36
C PRO A 161 0.66 0.26 -24.97
N GLY A 162 1.79 0.33 -24.29
CA GLY A 162 3.01 0.98 -24.81
C GLY A 162 3.56 0.29 -26.07
N LYS A 163 4.55 0.89 -26.69
CA LYS A 163 5.13 0.41 -27.96
C LYS A 163 5.78 -0.97 -27.79
N HIS A 164 5.30 -1.95 -28.55
CA HIS A 164 5.84 -3.30 -28.65
C HIS A 164 5.39 -3.96 -29.96
N ALA A 165 6.09 -4.99 -30.42
CA ALA A 165 5.76 -5.69 -31.66
C ALA A 165 4.62 -6.70 -31.44
N GLY A 166 4.61 -7.44 -30.34
CA GLY A 166 3.58 -8.45 -30.07
C GLY A 166 3.65 -9.06 -28.68
N LEU A 167 2.66 -9.89 -28.37
CA LEU A 167 2.58 -10.70 -27.15
C LEU A 167 2.21 -12.12 -27.54
N GLU A 168 3.02 -13.09 -27.12
CA GLU A 168 2.83 -14.52 -27.35
C GLU A 168 2.48 -15.23 -26.01
N GLY A 169 1.69 -16.29 -26.05
CA GLY A 169 1.32 -17.09 -24.88
C GLY A 169 0.08 -16.58 -24.13
N LEU A 170 -0.66 -15.64 -24.73
CA LEU A 170 -1.90 -15.09 -24.18
C LEU A 170 -2.97 -16.15 -23.93
N GLU A 171 -3.03 -17.16 -24.81
CA GLU A 171 -3.98 -18.28 -24.76
C GLU A 171 -3.84 -19.15 -23.51
N HIS A 172 -2.83 -18.94 -22.71
CA HIS A 172 -2.57 -19.67 -21.46
C HIS A 172 -3.05 -18.92 -20.21
N LEU A 173 -3.70 -17.79 -20.39
CA LEU A 173 -4.13 -16.89 -19.30
C LEU A 173 -5.62 -16.56 -19.42
N ASP A 174 -6.33 -16.56 -18.31
CA ASP A 174 -7.76 -16.23 -18.26
C ASP A 174 -8.01 -14.76 -17.96
N LYS A 175 -7.20 -14.17 -17.08
CA LYS A 175 -7.34 -12.78 -16.61
C LYS A 175 -6.02 -12.24 -16.07
N VAL A 176 -5.93 -10.92 -15.97
CA VAL A 176 -4.85 -10.23 -15.26
C VAL A 176 -5.41 -9.41 -14.10
N ILE A 177 -4.71 -9.46 -12.97
CA ILE A 177 -5.00 -8.64 -11.78
C ILE A 177 -3.76 -7.82 -11.48
N ALA A 178 -3.92 -6.49 -11.41
CA ALA A 178 -2.88 -5.60 -10.95
C ALA A 178 -3.11 -5.26 -9.47
N ILE A 179 -2.05 -5.39 -8.68
CA ILE A 179 -2.03 -4.97 -7.28
C ILE A 179 -0.89 -3.95 -7.17
N ASP A 180 -1.21 -2.77 -6.71
CA ASP A 180 -0.26 -1.70 -6.49
C ASP A 180 -0.44 -1.07 -5.10
N GLN A 181 0.40 -0.11 -4.76
CA GLN A 181 0.34 0.61 -3.49
C GLN A 181 -0.52 1.89 -3.57
N SER A 182 -1.29 2.07 -4.64
CA SER A 182 -2.16 3.22 -4.78
C SER A 182 -3.24 3.20 -3.70
N PRO A 183 -3.62 4.37 -3.16
CA PRO A 183 -4.77 4.45 -2.25
C PRO A 183 -6.02 3.87 -2.91
N ILE A 184 -6.86 3.18 -2.12
CA ILE A 184 -8.14 2.58 -2.57
C ILE A 184 -9.06 3.60 -3.25
N GLY A 185 -8.83 4.89 -3.00
CA GLY A 185 -9.48 6.00 -3.67
C GLY A 185 -8.98 7.33 -3.13
N ARG A 186 -9.30 8.41 -3.85
CA ARG A 186 -8.83 9.77 -3.52
C ARG A 186 -9.83 10.57 -2.68
N SER A 187 -10.98 10.00 -2.35
CA SER A 187 -12.00 10.69 -1.56
C SER A 187 -11.99 10.22 -0.11
N PRO A 188 -12.39 11.05 0.85
CA PRO A 188 -12.56 10.65 2.25
C PRO A 188 -13.53 9.49 2.46
N ARG A 189 -14.39 9.20 1.46
CA ARG A 189 -15.37 8.10 1.47
C ARG A 189 -14.78 6.75 1.07
N SER A 190 -13.57 6.76 0.51
CA SER A 190 -12.88 5.55 0.09
C SER A 190 -12.34 4.81 1.31
N ASN A 191 -12.75 3.56 1.48
CA ASN A 191 -12.29 2.71 2.57
C ASN A 191 -12.35 1.22 2.17
N PRO A 192 -11.59 0.35 2.84
CA PRO A 192 -11.52 -1.08 2.50
C PRO A 192 -12.89 -1.79 2.53
N ALA A 193 -13.75 -1.48 3.48
CA ALA A 193 -15.04 -2.14 3.63
C ALA A 193 -15.98 -1.86 2.43
N THR A 194 -15.95 -0.62 1.91
CA THR A 194 -16.70 -0.25 0.70
C THR A 194 -16.08 -0.90 -0.54
N TYR A 195 -14.75 -0.93 -0.65
CA TYR A 195 -14.04 -1.48 -1.79
C TYR A 195 -14.26 -3.01 -1.93
N THR A 196 -14.22 -3.74 -0.84
CA THR A 196 -14.46 -5.20 -0.82
C THR A 196 -15.95 -5.58 -0.91
N GLY A 197 -16.85 -4.61 -0.78
CA GLY A 197 -18.29 -4.85 -0.79
C GLY A 197 -18.88 -5.25 0.58
N VAL A 198 -18.06 -5.60 1.56
CA VAL A 198 -18.49 -6.05 2.91
C VAL A 198 -19.37 -5.01 3.62
N PHE A 199 -19.23 -3.75 3.25
CA PHE A 199 -20.06 -2.68 3.81
C PHE A 199 -21.55 -2.83 3.43
N ASN A 200 -21.86 -3.55 2.33
CA ASN A 200 -23.25 -3.85 1.98
C ASN A 200 -23.87 -4.81 3.01
N ASP A 201 -23.16 -5.88 3.35
CA ASP A 201 -23.60 -6.87 4.34
C ASP A 201 -23.78 -6.21 5.73
N ILE A 202 -22.85 -5.34 6.10
CA ILE A 202 -22.95 -4.55 7.35
C ILE A 202 -24.22 -3.70 7.35
N ARG A 203 -24.53 -3.00 6.25
CA ARG A 203 -25.73 -2.18 6.16
C ARG A 203 -27.04 -3.00 6.25
N GLU A 204 -27.04 -4.17 5.63
CA GLU A 204 -28.18 -5.09 5.69
C GLU A 204 -28.35 -5.65 7.10
N LEU A 205 -27.26 -5.98 7.77
CA LEU A 205 -27.28 -6.43 9.17
C LEU A 205 -27.92 -5.37 10.07
N TYR A 206 -27.47 -4.11 9.99
CA TYR A 206 -28.07 -3.03 10.78
C TYR A 206 -29.55 -2.78 10.43
N ALA A 207 -29.93 -2.87 9.17
CA ALA A 207 -31.33 -2.74 8.74
C ALA A 207 -32.21 -3.89 9.24
N SER A 208 -31.63 -5.05 9.50
CA SER A 208 -32.36 -6.24 10.01
C SER A 208 -32.65 -6.18 11.51
N THR A 209 -32.03 -5.28 12.25
CA THR A 209 -32.23 -5.13 13.71
C THR A 209 -33.67 -4.74 14.03
N ALA A 210 -34.18 -5.15 15.20
CA ALA A 210 -35.53 -4.86 15.64
C ALA A 210 -35.84 -3.36 15.68
N ASP A 211 -34.90 -2.58 16.19
CA ASP A 211 -35.01 -1.11 16.28
C ASP A 211 -35.07 -0.45 14.90
N ALA A 212 -34.26 -0.91 13.94
CA ALA A 212 -34.28 -0.38 12.57
C ALA A 212 -35.62 -0.68 11.88
N LYS A 213 -36.14 -1.91 12.07
CA LYS A 213 -37.44 -2.33 11.52
C LYS A 213 -38.59 -1.52 12.11
N MET A 214 -38.60 -1.31 13.43
CA MET A 214 -39.64 -0.50 14.10
C MET A 214 -39.67 0.94 13.57
N ARG A 215 -38.54 1.49 13.15
CA ARG A 215 -38.41 2.85 12.63
C ARG A 215 -38.53 2.94 11.11
N GLY A 216 -38.69 1.82 10.41
CA GLY A 216 -38.73 1.75 8.96
C GLY A 216 -37.38 2.07 8.29
N TYR A 217 -36.27 1.83 8.98
CA TYR A 217 -34.93 2.08 8.43
C TYR A 217 -34.52 0.96 7.47
N THR A 218 -34.15 1.33 6.27
CA THR A 218 -33.59 0.44 5.26
C THR A 218 -32.08 0.50 5.26
N ALA A 219 -31.39 -0.39 4.51
CA ALA A 219 -29.94 -0.41 4.37
C ALA A 219 -29.36 0.95 3.90
N GLY A 220 -30.13 1.74 3.14
CA GLY A 220 -29.74 3.09 2.74
C GLY A 220 -29.53 4.07 3.89
N ARG A 221 -30.24 3.88 5.01
CA ARG A 221 -30.06 4.70 6.23
C ARG A 221 -28.67 4.56 6.82
N PHE A 222 -28.06 3.39 6.69
CA PHE A 222 -26.73 3.06 7.20
C PHE A 222 -25.62 3.30 6.16
N SER A 223 -25.90 4.12 5.13
CA SER A 223 -24.93 4.56 4.14
C SER A 223 -24.52 6.01 4.39
N PHE A 224 -23.22 6.26 4.52
CA PHE A 224 -22.70 7.63 4.59
C PHE A 224 -22.71 8.36 3.23
N ASN A 225 -23.06 7.68 2.14
CA ASN A 225 -23.18 8.28 0.80
C ASN A 225 -24.58 8.76 0.48
N VAL A 226 -25.59 8.30 1.22
CA VAL A 226 -27.03 8.58 0.93
C VAL A 226 -27.60 9.54 1.96
N LYS A 227 -28.42 10.48 1.51
CA LYS A 227 -29.17 11.39 2.40
C LYS A 227 -30.07 10.61 3.34
N GLY A 228 -30.31 11.18 4.52
CA GLY A 228 -31.18 10.61 5.55
C GLY A 228 -30.42 9.99 6.71
N GLY A 229 -29.38 9.19 6.48
CA GLY A 229 -28.55 8.62 7.56
C GLY A 229 -27.21 9.31 7.77
N ARG A 230 -26.67 9.94 6.74
CA ARG A 230 -25.38 10.63 6.81
C ARG A 230 -25.45 11.95 7.56
N CYS A 231 -24.32 12.41 8.05
CA CYS A 231 -24.17 13.78 8.54
C CYS A 231 -24.24 14.75 7.36
N GLU A 232 -25.21 15.67 7.35
CA GLU A 232 -25.38 16.62 6.26
C GLU A 232 -24.36 17.77 6.30
N ALA A 233 -23.76 18.07 7.47
CA ALA A 233 -22.72 19.10 7.57
C ALA A 233 -21.46 18.74 6.79
N CYS A 234 -20.99 17.50 6.87
CA CYS A 234 -19.86 16.99 6.09
C CYS A 234 -20.27 16.09 4.92
N GLN A 235 -21.56 15.96 4.67
CA GLN A 235 -22.14 15.12 3.63
C GLN A 235 -21.67 13.65 3.66
N GLY A 236 -21.28 13.16 4.83
CA GLY A 236 -20.78 11.81 5.04
C GLY A 236 -19.27 11.65 4.91
N ASP A 237 -18.52 12.71 4.70
CA ASP A 237 -17.04 12.65 4.59
C ASP A 237 -16.36 12.49 5.95
N GLY A 238 -17.04 12.88 7.05
CA GLY A 238 -16.48 12.87 8.42
C GLY A 238 -15.49 14.00 8.68
N ILE A 239 -15.00 14.65 7.63
CA ILE A 239 -14.05 15.76 7.66
C ILE A 239 -14.57 16.92 6.83
N LEU A 240 -14.11 18.12 7.12
CA LEU A 240 -14.35 19.34 6.35
C LEU A 240 -13.02 19.76 5.72
N LYS A 241 -13.05 20.05 4.44
CA LYS A 241 -11.91 20.60 3.70
C LYS A 241 -11.93 22.12 3.86
N VAL A 242 -10.84 22.66 4.38
CA VAL A 242 -10.59 24.11 4.43
C VAL A 242 -9.60 24.44 3.31
N GLU A 243 -10.10 25.08 2.27
CA GLU A 243 -9.27 25.49 1.13
C GLU A 243 -8.43 26.73 1.51
N MET A 244 -7.13 26.64 1.27
CA MET A 244 -6.18 27.72 1.52
C MET A 244 -5.53 28.15 0.20
N ASN A 245 -5.68 29.44 -0.17
CA ASN A 245 -5.31 29.95 -1.49
C ASN A 245 -3.82 29.78 -1.87
N PHE A 246 -2.91 29.67 -0.88
CA PHE A 246 -1.46 29.59 -1.12
C PHE A 246 -0.77 28.48 -0.33
N LEU A 247 -1.52 27.70 0.45
CA LEU A 247 -1.03 26.58 1.27
C LEU A 247 -1.80 25.32 0.90
N PRO A 248 -1.27 24.12 1.21
CA PRO A 248 -2.03 22.89 1.07
C PRO A 248 -3.34 22.95 1.84
N ASP A 249 -4.40 22.37 1.26
CA ASP A 249 -5.69 22.26 1.91
C ASP A 249 -5.60 21.54 3.25
N ILE A 250 -6.30 22.04 4.26
CA ILE A 250 -6.35 21.44 5.59
C ILE A 250 -7.66 20.68 5.72
N TYR A 251 -7.58 19.48 6.28
CA TYR A 251 -8.73 18.64 6.58
C TYR A 251 -8.94 18.58 8.09
N VAL A 252 -10.10 19.04 8.55
CA VAL A 252 -10.46 19.03 9.97
C VAL A 252 -11.63 18.09 10.22
N PRO A 253 -11.68 17.36 11.34
CA PRO A 253 -12.84 16.55 11.71
C PRO A 253 -14.11 17.39 11.72
N CYS A 254 -15.21 16.83 11.22
CA CYS A 254 -16.50 17.51 11.26
C CYS A 254 -17.01 17.62 12.72
N GLU A 255 -17.17 18.82 13.22
CA GLU A 255 -17.61 19.08 14.61
C GLU A 255 -18.99 18.50 14.90
N VAL A 256 -19.90 18.49 13.91
CA VAL A 256 -21.28 18.00 14.07
C VAL A 256 -21.35 16.51 14.32
N CYS A 257 -20.56 15.70 13.60
CA CYS A 257 -20.56 14.25 13.77
C CYS A 257 -19.29 13.71 14.47
N GLY A 258 -18.35 14.56 14.85
CA GLY A 258 -17.09 14.14 15.47
C GLY A 258 -16.29 13.16 14.60
N GLY A 259 -16.33 13.28 13.27
CA GLY A 259 -15.69 12.35 12.34
C GLY A 259 -16.48 11.07 12.04
N LYS A 260 -17.58 10.82 12.70
CA LYS A 260 -18.35 9.57 12.63
C LYS A 260 -19.19 9.40 11.34
N ARG A 261 -19.30 10.42 10.48
CA ARG A 261 -19.97 10.41 9.16
C ARG A 261 -21.49 10.33 9.15
N TYR A 262 -22.14 9.91 10.21
CA TYR A 262 -23.58 9.73 10.32
C TYR A 262 -24.21 10.82 11.18
N ASN A 263 -25.52 11.02 11.02
CA ASN A 263 -26.29 11.88 11.90
C ASN A 263 -26.51 11.21 13.26
N ARG A 264 -26.90 12.02 14.26
CA ARG A 264 -27.08 11.58 15.64
C ARG A 264 -28.10 10.42 15.78
N GLU A 265 -29.18 10.44 14.99
CA GLU A 265 -30.20 9.40 15.03
C GLU A 265 -29.70 8.04 14.56
N THR A 266 -28.83 8.02 13.55
CA THR A 266 -28.22 6.80 13.04
C THR A 266 -27.15 6.30 14.01
N LEU A 267 -26.32 7.20 14.59
CA LEU A 267 -25.26 6.86 15.54
C LEU A 267 -25.78 6.31 16.87
N ALA A 268 -26.88 6.84 17.39
CA ALA A 268 -27.47 6.39 18.66
C ALA A 268 -27.82 4.88 18.67
N ARG A 269 -27.71 4.19 17.55
CA ARG A 269 -28.06 2.77 17.35
C ARG A 269 -26.91 1.92 16.78
N SER A 270 -25.73 2.51 16.58
CA SER A 270 -24.53 1.78 16.13
C SER A 270 -23.58 1.44 17.28
N GLU A 271 -23.94 1.77 18.51
CA GLU A 271 -23.19 1.44 19.73
C GLU A 271 -23.76 0.15 20.36
N VAL A 272 -23.71 -0.96 19.61
CA VAL A 272 -23.88 -2.31 20.17
C VAL A 272 -22.62 -3.10 19.92
#